data_12999915ca65424fce9725403ecbc309
#
_entry.id   12999915ca65424fce9725403ecbc309
#
_cell.length_a   1.000
_cell.length_b   1.000
_cell.length_c   1.000
_cell.angle_alpha   90.00
_cell.angle_beta   90.00
_cell.angle_gamma   90.00
#
_symmetry.space_group_name_H-M   'P 1'
#
loop_
_entity.id
_entity.type
_entity.pdbx_description
1 polymer ?
#
loop_
_entity_poly.entity_id
_entity_poly.type
_entity_poly.pdbx_seq_one_letter_code
_entity_poly.pdbx_strand_id
1 'polypeptide(L)'
;MNTNIKIAIIGLGYVGLPLARLFATQYSVVGFDINQSRIKELKQGNDATLEIDSDSLQQVLVETSTQNKGLYCTSALDEIADCTYYIVTVPTPVDKNNRPDLTPLYKASETVGKVLKKGDVVIYESTVYPGVTEEECVPVLEKVSGLKFNVDF
;
A
#
# COMPACT_ATOMS: atom_id res chain seq x y z
N MET A 1 -14.71 -20.67 -6.92
CA MET A 1 -14.60 -19.24 -6.64
C MET A 1 -13.17 -18.81 -7.01
N ASN A 2 -13.01 -18.22 -8.18
CA ASN A 2 -11.69 -17.72 -8.61
C ASN A 2 -11.63 -16.23 -8.23
N THR A 3 -11.41 -15.96 -6.96
CA THR A 3 -11.11 -14.59 -6.51
C THR A 3 -9.69 -14.31 -6.95
N ASN A 4 -9.55 -13.57 -8.04
CA ASN A 4 -8.26 -13.08 -8.49
C ASN A 4 -7.78 -12.03 -7.46
N ILE A 5 -7.06 -12.51 -6.44
CA ILE A 5 -6.55 -11.66 -5.36
C ILE A 5 -5.46 -10.77 -5.94
N LYS A 6 -5.69 -9.45 -5.92
CA LYS A 6 -4.72 -8.44 -6.28
C LYS A 6 -4.54 -7.48 -5.12
N ILE A 7 -3.29 -7.29 -4.70
CA ILE A 7 -2.94 -6.57 -3.48
C ILE A 7 -2.22 -5.27 -3.85
N ALA A 8 -2.66 -4.15 -3.29
CA ALA A 8 -1.92 -2.90 -3.31
C ALA A 8 -1.20 -2.71 -1.98
N ILE A 9 0.09 -2.45 -2.01
CA ILE A 9 0.87 -2.03 -0.83
C ILE A 9 1.13 -0.53 -0.97
N ILE A 10 0.63 0.25 -0.01
CA ILE A 10 0.70 1.72 -0.01
C ILE A 10 1.83 2.19 0.90
N GLY A 11 2.93 2.60 0.30
CA GLY A 11 4.19 2.91 0.95
C GLY A 11 5.20 1.76 0.83
N LEU A 12 6.34 2.01 0.19
CA LEU A 12 7.38 1.00 -0.08
C LEU A 12 8.65 1.30 0.74
N GLY A 13 8.46 1.60 2.02
CA GLY A 13 9.53 1.78 3.00
C GLY A 13 9.95 0.46 3.67
N TYR A 14 10.47 0.57 4.90
CA TYR A 14 11.01 -0.55 5.71
C TYR A 14 10.01 -1.68 5.97
N VAL A 15 8.72 -1.38 6.04
CA VAL A 15 7.65 -2.37 6.27
C VAL A 15 7.03 -2.82 4.96
N GLY A 16 6.68 -1.87 4.09
CA GLY A 16 5.89 -2.14 2.90
C GLY A 16 6.65 -2.93 1.83
N LEU A 17 7.93 -2.64 1.61
CA LEU A 17 8.68 -3.35 0.58
C LEU A 17 8.92 -4.84 0.93
N PRO A 18 9.36 -5.22 2.14
CA PRO A 18 9.47 -6.62 2.53
C PRO A 18 8.14 -7.37 2.42
N LEU A 19 7.04 -6.73 2.85
CA LEU A 19 5.70 -7.30 2.77
C LEU A 19 5.26 -7.50 1.31
N ALA A 20 5.47 -6.48 0.46
CA ALA A 20 5.18 -6.55 -0.97
C ALA A 20 5.95 -7.68 -1.66
N ARG A 21 7.25 -7.81 -1.38
CA ARG A 21 8.09 -8.88 -1.91
C ARG A 21 7.58 -10.27 -1.50
N LEU A 22 7.19 -10.42 -0.22
CA LEU A 22 6.70 -11.70 0.29
C LEU A 22 5.40 -12.11 -0.41
N PHE A 23 4.42 -11.23 -0.48
CA PHE A 23 3.16 -11.50 -1.17
C PHE A 23 3.34 -11.74 -2.68
N ALA A 24 4.28 -11.04 -3.31
CA ALA A 24 4.55 -11.18 -4.75
C ALA A 24 5.05 -12.56 -5.17
N THR A 25 5.50 -13.39 -4.23
CA THR A 25 5.84 -14.79 -4.50
C THR A 25 4.62 -15.64 -4.83
N GLN A 26 3.41 -15.21 -4.44
CA GLN A 26 2.17 -15.99 -4.56
C GLN A 26 1.05 -15.22 -5.27
N TYR A 27 1.02 -13.89 -5.17
CA TYR A 27 -0.06 -13.04 -5.63
C TYR A 27 0.43 -11.97 -6.61
N SER A 28 -0.53 -11.36 -7.32
CA SER A 28 -0.31 -10.11 -8.03
C SER A 28 -0.26 -8.97 -7.02
N VAL A 29 0.87 -8.28 -6.95
CA VAL A 29 1.09 -7.16 -6.02
C VAL A 29 1.46 -5.90 -6.77
N VAL A 30 0.76 -4.82 -6.48
CA VAL A 30 1.11 -3.47 -6.93
C VAL A 30 1.68 -2.70 -5.74
N GLY A 31 2.96 -2.40 -5.79
CA GLY A 31 3.63 -1.53 -4.82
C GLY A 31 3.48 -0.08 -5.24
N PHE A 32 2.75 0.69 -4.45
CA PHE A 32 2.51 2.12 -4.70
C PHE A 32 3.32 2.99 -3.73
N ASP A 33 4.05 3.96 -4.26
CA ASP A 33 4.72 4.98 -3.47
C ASP A 33 4.65 6.34 -4.18
N ILE A 34 4.40 7.40 -3.42
CA ILE A 34 4.36 8.76 -3.95
C ILE A 34 5.75 9.27 -4.37
N ASN A 35 6.81 8.66 -3.84
CA ASN A 35 8.19 9.02 -4.15
C ASN A 35 8.66 8.37 -5.46
N GLN A 36 8.65 9.14 -6.53
CA GLN A 36 9.05 8.66 -7.86
C GLN A 36 10.50 8.17 -7.91
N SER A 37 11.41 8.75 -7.11
CA SER A 37 12.80 8.30 -7.03
C SER A 37 12.86 6.90 -6.44
N ARG A 38 12.04 6.62 -5.42
CA ARG A 38 11.90 5.29 -4.81
C ARG A 38 11.39 4.27 -5.84
N ILE A 39 10.36 4.60 -6.60
CA ILE A 39 9.82 3.72 -7.64
C ILE A 39 10.87 3.43 -8.72
N LYS A 40 11.61 4.44 -9.15
CA LYS A 40 12.68 4.25 -10.16
C LYS A 40 13.77 3.32 -9.66
N GLU A 41 14.20 3.48 -8.43
CA GLU A 41 15.21 2.66 -7.76
C GLU A 41 14.75 1.19 -7.67
N LEU A 42 13.53 0.95 -7.16
CA LEU A 42 12.97 -0.38 -7.02
C LEU A 42 12.80 -1.09 -8.36
N LYS A 43 12.37 -0.38 -9.41
CA LYS A 43 12.28 -0.95 -10.78
C LYS A 43 13.63 -1.41 -11.34
N GLN A 44 14.73 -0.89 -10.83
CA GLN A 44 16.08 -1.31 -11.18
C GLN A 44 16.59 -2.49 -10.31
N GLY A 45 15.77 -2.97 -9.39
CA GLY A 45 16.12 -4.04 -8.46
C GLY A 45 17.01 -3.58 -7.32
N ASN A 46 17.02 -2.27 -7.01
CA ASN A 46 17.80 -1.70 -5.92
C ASN A 46 16.89 -1.29 -4.75
N ASP A 47 17.35 -1.53 -3.54
CA ASP A 47 16.67 -1.13 -2.31
C ASP A 47 17.60 -0.30 -1.42
N ALA A 48 17.45 1.03 -1.40
CA ALA A 48 18.25 1.93 -0.54
C ALA A 48 17.94 1.76 0.95
N THR A 49 16.82 1.10 1.31
CA THR A 49 16.55 0.78 2.73
C THR A 49 17.31 -0.44 3.22
N LEU A 50 17.93 -1.20 2.32
CA LEU A 50 18.72 -2.41 2.59
C LEU A 50 17.92 -3.52 3.32
N GLU A 51 16.59 -3.51 3.19
CA GLU A 51 15.71 -4.53 3.76
C GLU A 51 15.66 -5.78 2.88
N ILE A 52 15.86 -5.62 1.56
CA ILE A 52 15.84 -6.70 0.59
C ILE A 52 17.09 -6.63 -0.29
N ASP A 53 17.76 -7.75 -0.44
CA ASP A 53 18.86 -7.86 -1.40
C ASP A 53 18.37 -7.79 -2.85
N SER A 54 19.22 -7.34 -3.75
CA SER A 54 18.87 -7.13 -5.16
C SER A 54 18.39 -8.40 -5.85
N ASP A 55 18.98 -9.55 -5.56
CA ASP A 55 18.61 -10.82 -6.20
C ASP A 55 17.19 -11.23 -5.79
N SER A 56 16.88 -11.15 -4.50
CA SER A 56 15.54 -11.43 -3.96
C SER A 56 14.47 -10.47 -4.49
N LEU A 57 14.82 -9.19 -4.68
CA LEU A 57 13.90 -8.22 -5.25
C LEU A 57 13.65 -8.49 -6.73
N GLN A 58 14.70 -8.71 -7.52
CA GLN A 58 14.60 -8.99 -8.95
C GLN A 58 13.80 -10.25 -9.28
N GLN A 59 13.84 -11.27 -8.41
CA GLN A 59 13.06 -12.50 -8.60
C GLN A 59 11.54 -12.28 -8.63
N VAL A 60 11.05 -11.22 -8.02
CA VAL A 60 9.60 -10.94 -7.93
C VAL A 60 9.16 -9.75 -8.77
N LEU A 61 10.09 -8.91 -9.26
CA LEU A 61 9.74 -7.75 -10.08
C LEU A 61 9.12 -8.15 -11.41
N VAL A 62 8.08 -7.43 -11.79
CA VAL A 62 7.40 -7.57 -13.08
C VAL A 62 7.23 -6.21 -13.76
N GLU A 63 7.12 -6.21 -15.09
CA GLU A 63 7.02 -4.99 -15.88
C GLU A 63 5.61 -4.42 -15.96
N THR A 64 4.59 -5.24 -15.67
CA THR A 64 3.18 -4.82 -15.77
C THR A 64 2.36 -5.33 -14.59
N SER A 65 1.32 -4.60 -14.21
CA SER A 65 0.38 -4.95 -13.14
C SER A 65 -0.61 -6.06 -13.52
N THR A 66 -0.56 -6.56 -14.75
CA THR A 66 -1.51 -7.56 -15.27
C THR A 66 -1.06 -9.02 -15.08
N GLN A 67 0.12 -9.26 -14.53
CA GLN A 67 0.60 -10.61 -14.28
C GLN A 67 -0.09 -11.24 -13.06
N ASN A 68 -0.26 -12.56 -13.10
CA ASN A 68 -0.95 -13.32 -12.04
C ASN A 68 -0.20 -13.33 -10.71
N LYS A 69 1.09 -13.08 -10.72
CA LYS A 69 1.95 -12.92 -9.54
C LYS A 69 3.15 -12.05 -9.86
N GLY A 70 3.76 -11.48 -8.83
CA GLY A 70 4.92 -10.61 -8.94
C GLY A 70 4.63 -9.23 -8.36
N LEU A 71 5.67 -8.42 -8.26
CA LEU A 71 5.65 -7.05 -7.73
C LEU A 71 5.81 -6.05 -8.87
N TYR A 72 4.78 -5.29 -9.15
CA TYR A 72 4.82 -4.12 -10.00
C TYR A 72 4.89 -2.84 -9.15
N CYS A 73 5.93 -2.04 -9.32
CA CYS A 73 6.12 -0.80 -8.57
C CYS A 73 5.64 0.41 -9.38
N THR A 74 4.84 1.30 -8.79
CA THR A 74 4.28 2.46 -9.47
C THR A 74 4.02 3.64 -8.54
N SER A 75 3.97 4.86 -9.10
CA SER A 75 3.43 6.06 -8.46
C SER A 75 2.12 6.53 -9.10
N ALA A 76 1.57 5.76 -10.05
CA ALA A 76 0.32 6.07 -10.74
C ALA A 76 -0.87 5.45 -9.99
N LEU A 77 -1.84 6.29 -9.64
CA LEU A 77 -2.99 5.89 -8.83
C LEU A 77 -3.92 4.89 -9.55
N ASP A 78 -4.07 5.04 -10.85
CA ASP A 78 -4.90 4.19 -11.70
C ASP A 78 -4.44 2.73 -11.73
N GLU A 79 -3.15 2.48 -11.51
CA GLU A 79 -2.57 1.13 -11.48
C GLU A 79 -2.96 0.30 -10.24
N ILE A 80 -3.49 0.93 -9.19
CA ILE A 80 -4.00 0.25 -8.00
C ILE A 80 -5.54 0.13 -8.00
N ALA A 81 -6.23 0.70 -8.98
CA ALA A 81 -7.69 0.80 -8.98
C ALA A 81 -8.40 -0.56 -9.11
N ASP A 82 -7.76 -1.56 -9.68
CA ASP A 82 -8.29 -2.92 -9.82
C ASP A 82 -7.86 -3.88 -8.70
N CYS A 83 -7.10 -3.39 -7.72
CA CYS A 83 -6.79 -4.15 -6.51
C CYS A 83 -8.04 -4.37 -5.63
N THR A 84 -8.03 -5.44 -4.84
CA THR A 84 -9.12 -5.80 -3.93
C THR A 84 -8.70 -5.74 -2.46
N TYR A 85 -7.39 -5.73 -2.20
CA TYR A 85 -6.80 -5.55 -0.87
C TYR A 85 -5.83 -4.37 -0.93
N TYR A 86 -5.99 -3.42 -0.03
CA TYR A 86 -5.12 -2.26 0.12
C TYR A 86 -4.46 -2.32 1.49
N ILE A 87 -3.15 -2.48 1.54
CA ILE A 87 -2.38 -2.57 2.77
C ILE A 87 -1.56 -1.29 2.91
N VAL A 88 -1.89 -0.49 3.92
CA VAL A 88 -1.25 0.80 4.21
C VAL A 88 -0.09 0.58 5.18
N THR A 89 1.11 0.92 4.73
CA THR A 89 2.38 0.71 5.45
C THR A 89 3.20 2.00 5.53
N VAL A 90 2.52 3.15 5.49
CA VAL A 90 3.18 4.46 5.59
C VAL A 90 3.73 4.69 7.00
N PRO A 91 4.80 5.50 7.15
CA PRO A 91 5.36 5.81 8.46
C PRO A 91 4.39 6.64 9.32
N THR A 92 4.51 6.48 10.63
CA THR A 92 3.84 7.29 11.65
C THR A 92 4.87 8.02 12.50
N PRO A 93 5.48 9.09 11.98
CA PRO A 93 6.48 9.83 12.72
C PRO A 93 5.89 10.50 13.95
N VAL A 94 6.74 10.88 14.89
CA VAL A 94 6.37 11.68 16.06
C VAL A 94 6.95 13.08 15.92
N ASP A 95 6.20 14.07 16.41
CA ASP A 95 6.66 15.43 16.48
C ASP A 95 7.68 15.63 17.64
N LYS A 96 8.22 16.83 17.76
CA LYS A 96 9.16 17.21 18.84
C LYS A 96 8.59 17.07 20.26
N ASN A 97 7.27 16.88 20.41
CA ASN A 97 6.58 16.70 21.68
C ASN A 97 6.15 15.23 21.87
N ASN A 98 6.68 14.30 21.09
CA ASN A 98 6.31 12.88 21.05
C ASN A 98 4.83 12.63 20.71
N ARG A 99 4.18 13.54 19.95
CA ARG A 99 2.82 13.35 19.45
C ARG A 99 2.86 12.68 18.09
N PRO A 100 2.03 11.65 17.84
CA PRO A 100 1.95 11.02 16.53
C PRO A 100 1.54 12.02 15.44
N ASP A 101 2.28 12.06 14.34
CA ASP A 101 1.87 12.78 13.13
C ASP A 101 1.12 11.79 12.21
N LEU A 102 -0.19 11.95 12.15
CA LEU A 102 -1.07 11.10 11.33
C LEU A 102 -1.20 11.60 9.88
N THR A 103 -0.50 12.66 9.50
CA THR A 103 -0.56 13.21 8.13
C THR A 103 -0.28 12.17 7.04
N PRO A 104 0.74 11.28 7.18
CA PRO A 104 0.95 10.24 6.18
C PRO A 104 -0.24 9.26 6.07
N LEU A 105 -0.88 8.92 7.19
CA LEU A 105 -2.06 8.05 7.22
C LEU A 105 -3.27 8.70 6.54
N TYR A 106 -3.54 9.97 6.81
CA TYR A 106 -4.62 10.70 6.13
C TYR A 106 -4.43 10.74 4.62
N LYS A 107 -3.21 11.05 4.15
CA LYS A 107 -2.89 11.08 2.73
C LYS A 107 -2.99 9.70 2.08
N ALA A 108 -2.56 8.65 2.76
CA ALA A 108 -2.70 7.28 2.28
C ALA A 108 -4.18 6.88 2.20
N SER A 109 -4.97 7.21 3.21
CA SER A 109 -6.43 6.96 3.22
C SER A 109 -7.16 7.74 2.12
N GLU A 110 -6.78 9.00 1.86
CA GLU A 110 -7.29 9.76 0.72
C GLU A 110 -6.93 9.11 -0.62
N THR A 111 -5.71 8.61 -0.75
CA THR A 111 -5.23 7.93 -1.96
C THR A 111 -6.03 6.66 -2.21
N VAL A 112 -6.19 5.81 -1.20
CA VAL A 112 -7.00 4.58 -1.28
C VAL A 112 -8.48 4.91 -1.53
N GLY A 113 -9.03 5.88 -0.81
CA GLY A 113 -10.43 6.28 -0.95
C GLY A 113 -10.84 6.68 -2.37
N LYS A 114 -9.91 7.21 -3.18
CA LYS A 114 -10.17 7.58 -4.58
C LYS A 114 -10.41 6.38 -5.50
N VAL A 115 -9.93 5.20 -5.14
CA VAL A 115 -10.01 3.97 -5.96
C VAL A 115 -10.78 2.85 -5.28
N LEU A 116 -11.17 3.03 -4.03
CA LEU A 116 -11.89 2.04 -3.21
C LEU A 116 -13.24 1.68 -3.83
N LYS A 117 -13.54 0.39 -3.88
CA LYS A 117 -14.78 -0.16 -4.43
C LYS A 117 -15.51 -1.02 -3.39
N LYS A 118 -16.78 -1.30 -3.64
CA LYS A 118 -17.56 -2.23 -2.81
C LYS A 118 -16.93 -3.62 -2.80
N GLY A 119 -16.77 -4.17 -1.60
CA GLY A 119 -16.16 -5.48 -1.36
C GLY A 119 -14.64 -5.47 -1.24
N ASP A 120 -14.00 -4.32 -1.41
CA ASP A 120 -12.56 -4.18 -1.15
C ASP A 120 -12.27 -4.21 0.36
N VAL A 121 -11.02 -4.54 0.70
CA VAL A 121 -10.54 -4.57 2.08
C VAL A 121 -9.36 -3.62 2.24
N VAL A 122 -9.41 -2.78 3.27
CA VAL A 122 -8.30 -1.88 3.64
C VAL A 122 -7.69 -2.33 4.96
N ILE A 123 -6.38 -2.53 4.97
CA ILE A 123 -5.62 -3.01 6.12
C ILE A 123 -4.59 -1.94 6.48
N TYR A 124 -4.52 -1.56 7.75
CA TYR A 124 -3.51 -0.63 8.26
C TYR A 124 -2.46 -1.40 9.08
N GLU A 125 -1.23 -1.43 8.56
CA GLU A 125 -0.05 -2.02 9.22
C GLU A 125 0.85 -0.96 9.86
N SER A 126 0.53 0.32 9.68
CA SER A 126 1.23 1.42 10.35
C SER A 126 1.00 1.34 11.87
N THR A 127 2.07 1.51 12.65
CA THR A 127 2.00 1.50 14.12
C THR A 127 1.30 2.75 14.62
N VAL A 128 0.14 2.58 15.28
CA VAL A 128 -0.69 3.66 15.80
C VAL A 128 -1.25 3.30 17.18
N TYR A 129 -1.77 4.29 17.91
CA TYR A 129 -2.50 4.03 19.15
C TYR A 129 -3.90 3.43 18.87
N PRO A 130 -4.51 2.74 19.85
CA PRO A 130 -5.83 2.12 19.66
C PRO A 130 -6.89 3.14 19.24
N GLY A 131 -7.73 2.77 18.28
CA GLY A 131 -8.82 3.59 17.75
C GLY A 131 -8.49 4.41 16.51
N VAL A 132 -7.22 4.66 16.20
CA VAL A 132 -6.83 5.50 15.04
C VAL A 132 -7.42 5.01 13.72
N THR A 133 -7.43 3.71 13.51
CA THR A 133 -7.95 3.15 12.25
C THR A 133 -9.43 3.52 12.07
N GLU A 134 -10.26 3.28 13.07
CA GLU A 134 -11.71 3.50 13.01
C GLU A 134 -12.09 4.98 13.18
N GLU A 135 -11.38 5.72 14.04
CA GLU A 135 -11.76 7.08 14.40
C GLU A 135 -11.16 8.14 13.47
N GLU A 136 -10.00 7.85 12.86
CA GLU A 136 -9.27 8.80 12.02
C GLU A 136 -9.22 8.39 10.55
N CYS A 137 -8.88 7.12 10.25
CA CYS A 137 -8.68 6.69 8.87
C CYS A 137 -10.00 6.36 8.16
N VAL A 138 -10.92 5.66 8.82
CA VAL A 138 -12.23 5.29 8.24
C VAL A 138 -13.03 6.50 7.81
N PRO A 139 -13.18 7.61 8.59
CA PRO A 139 -13.88 8.80 8.13
C PRO A 139 -13.30 9.42 6.85
N VAL A 140 -11.99 9.35 6.66
CA VAL A 140 -11.33 9.81 5.42
C VAL A 140 -11.70 8.91 4.24
N LEU A 141 -11.62 7.58 4.43
CA LEU A 141 -12.02 6.61 3.40
C LEU A 141 -13.48 6.83 2.98
N GLU A 142 -14.41 6.92 3.94
CA GLU A 142 -15.84 7.15 3.66
C GLU A 142 -16.08 8.47 2.93
N LYS A 143 -15.45 9.56 3.38
CA LYS A 143 -15.60 10.90 2.79
C LYS A 143 -15.13 10.92 1.33
N VAL A 144 -14.01 10.27 1.03
CA VAL A 144 -13.40 10.30 -0.31
C VAL A 144 -14.07 9.32 -1.25
N SER A 145 -14.38 8.11 -0.80
CA SER A 145 -14.97 7.07 -1.64
C SER A 145 -16.49 7.19 -1.79
N GLY A 146 -17.17 7.79 -0.82
CA GLY A 146 -18.63 7.78 -0.72
C GLY A 146 -19.20 6.44 -0.24
N LEU A 147 -18.35 5.48 0.13
CA LEU A 147 -18.71 4.15 0.63
C LEU A 147 -18.84 4.16 2.15
N LYS A 148 -19.45 3.11 2.70
CA LYS A 148 -19.65 2.95 4.16
C LYS A 148 -18.88 1.77 4.71
N PHE A 149 -18.12 2.03 5.76
CA PHE A 149 -17.40 1.04 6.54
C PHE A 149 -18.34 -0.04 7.11
N ASN A 150 -17.88 -1.29 7.11
CA ASN A 150 -18.66 -2.48 7.51
C ASN A 150 -19.95 -2.74 6.70
N VAL A 151 -20.17 -2.00 5.61
CA VAL A 151 -21.31 -2.20 4.69
C VAL A 151 -20.81 -2.40 3.26
N ASP A 152 -19.95 -1.50 2.81
CA ASP A 152 -19.46 -1.51 1.43
C ASP A 152 -18.01 -2.00 1.34
N PHE A 153 -17.19 -1.80 2.38
CA PHE A 153 -15.76 -2.19 2.46
C PHE A 153 -15.36 -2.56 3.87
#